data_ce58d7f33d1ff6f8cb919cbe659e3f61
#
_entry.id   ce58d7f33d1ff6f8cb919cbe659e3f61
#
_cell.length_a   1.000
_cell.length_b   1.000
_cell.length_c   1.000
_cell.angle_alpha   90.00
_cell.angle_beta   90.00
_cell.angle_gamma   90.00
#
_symmetry.space_group_name_H-M   'P 1'
#
loop_
_entity.id
_entity.type
_entity.pdbx_description
1 polymer ?
#
loop_
_entity_poly.entity_id
_entity_poly.type
_entity_poly.pdbx_seq_one_letter_code
_entity_poly.pdbx_strand_id
1 'polypeptide(L)'
;MWIILLVIASPFMLISALAIWLYDRGPVFYKQDRLTLNGKVFKIIKFRSMKMDSEAGGAQLAKKDDDRITPVGKWLRKLHLDELPQLFNVLKGDMSLVGPRPERPEIAELYKKTFPEFDYRLKMKAGLTGYAQVYGKYNTTPRDKVKLDLTYYEQYSIWLDLKLMLLTVKIMFQKETSEGIASNMTTALRDGEKVQIPSPVNVKPEGLDESEDAFYDLGKTVQKTDK
;
A
#
# COMPACT_ATOMS: atom_id res chain seq x y z
N MET A 1 5.84 6.54 -22.52
CA MET A 1 6.37 5.57 -21.51
C MET A 1 5.33 4.56 -21.07
N TRP A 2 4.12 4.96 -20.65
CA TRP A 2 3.04 4.08 -20.15
C TRP A 2 2.57 3.01 -21.17
N ILE A 3 2.39 3.40 -22.44
CA ILE A 3 1.95 2.48 -23.50
C ILE A 3 2.96 1.35 -23.68
N ILE A 4 4.26 1.68 -23.64
CA ILE A 4 5.33 0.70 -23.75
C ILE A 4 5.26 -0.31 -22.58
N LEU A 5 5.09 0.18 -21.35
CA LEU A 5 4.93 -0.69 -20.18
C LEU A 5 3.70 -1.58 -20.30
N LEU A 6 2.60 -1.06 -20.80
CA LEU A 6 1.37 -1.84 -21.02
C LEU A 6 1.56 -2.92 -22.07
N VAL A 7 2.24 -2.62 -23.17
CA VAL A 7 2.57 -3.60 -24.23
C VAL A 7 3.45 -4.71 -23.67
N ILE A 8 4.50 -4.36 -22.90
CA ILE A 8 5.39 -5.35 -22.27
C ILE A 8 4.63 -6.19 -21.22
N ALA A 9 3.73 -5.59 -20.46
CA ALA A 9 2.95 -6.28 -19.44
C ALA A 9 1.81 -7.14 -20.03
N SER A 10 1.34 -6.86 -21.24
CA SER A 10 0.15 -7.49 -21.83
C SER A 10 0.20 -9.02 -21.91
N PRO A 11 1.31 -9.70 -22.30
CA PRO A 11 1.34 -11.16 -22.30
C PRO A 11 1.23 -11.74 -20.89
N PHE A 12 1.87 -11.13 -19.89
CA PHE A 12 1.75 -11.55 -18.49
C PHE A 12 0.35 -11.33 -17.95
N MET A 13 -0.29 -10.22 -18.34
CA MET A 13 -1.68 -9.94 -17.97
C MET A 13 -2.63 -10.97 -18.58
N LEU A 14 -2.44 -11.36 -19.84
CA LEU A 14 -3.27 -12.37 -20.50
C LEU A 14 -3.14 -13.74 -19.82
N ILE A 15 -1.92 -14.19 -19.55
CA ILE A 15 -1.65 -15.45 -18.86
C ILE A 15 -2.28 -15.43 -17.46
N SER A 16 -2.12 -14.33 -16.71
CA SER A 16 -2.72 -14.18 -15.38
C SER A 16 -4.24 -14.23 -15.42
N ALA A 17 -4.86 -13.54 -16.38
CA ALA A 17 -6.29 -13.52 -16.57
C ALA A 17 -6.84 -14.94 -16.88
N LEU A 18 -6.17 -15.65 -17.77
CA LEU A 18 -6.53 -17.02 -18.14
C LEU A 18 -6.38 -17.98 -16.95
N ALA A 19 -5.29 -17.88 -16.18
CA ALA A 19 -5.06 -18.70 -15.00
C ALA A 19 -6.15 -18.51 -13.93
N ILE A 20 -6.56 -17.27 -13.66
CA ILE A 20 -7.65 -16.97 -12.72
C ILE A 20 -8.97 -17.54 -13.22
N TRP A 21 -9.28 -17.31 -14.50
CA TRP A 21 -10.53 -17.79 -15.08
C TRP A 21 -10.64 -19.31 -15.13
N LEU A 22 -9.54 -20.00 -15.44
CA LEU A 22 -9.50 -21.48 -15.44
C LEU A 22 -9.65 -22.06 -14.04
N TYR A 23 -9.18 -21.35 -13.00
CA TYR A 23 -9.21 -21.86 -11.63
C TYR A 23 -10.64 -21.98 -11.07
N ASP A 24 -11.47 -20.96 -11.22
CA ASP A 24 -12.80 -20.95 -10.59
C ASP A 24 -13.91 -20.33 -11.45
N ARG A 25 -13.63 -20.01 -12.73
CA ARG A 25 -14.59 -19.42 -13.68
C ARG A 25 -15.21 -18.10 -13.24
N GLY A 26 -14.68 -17.46 -12.19
CA GLY A 26 -15.17 -16.20 -11.66
C GLY A 26 -14.54 -14.95 -12.30
N PRO A 27 -14.88 -13.74 -11.82
CA PRO A 27 -14.36 -12.50 -12.33
C PRO A 27 -12.83 -12.43 -12.21
N VAL A 28 -12.16 -12.02 -13.29
CA VAL A 28 -10.71 -11.93 -13.38
C VAL A 28 -10.19 -10.72 -12.61
N PHE A 29 -10.93 -9.61 -12.66
CA PHE A 29 -10.54 -8.35 -12.02
C PHE A 29 -11.26 -8.12 -10.71
N TYR A 30 -10.51 -7.58 -9.76
CA TYR A 30 -11.00 -7.04 -8.50
C TYR A 30 -10.87 -5.53 -8.52
N LYS A 31 -11.89 -4.82 -8.03
CA LYS A 31 -11.92 -3.36 -7.92
C LYS A 31 -12.20 -2.95 -6.49
N GLN A 32 -11.48 -1.93 -6.00
CA GLN A 32 -11.61 -1.42 -4.65
C GLN A 32 -11.43 0.08 -4.61
N ASP A 33 -12.19 0.76 -3.76
CA ASP A 33 -12.09 2.19 -3.59
C ASP A 33 -10.77 2.57 -2.89
N ARG A 34 -10.10 3.57 -3.45
CA ARG A 34 -8.82 4.10 -2.97
C ARG A 34 -8.79 5.62 -3.10
N LEU A 35 -7.96 6.24 -2.26
CA LEU A 35 -7.72 7.68 -2.30
C LEU A 35 -6.56 8.03 -3.21
N THR A 36 -6.69 9.16 -3.91
CA THR A 36 -5.64 9.79 -4.72
C THR A 36 -5.59 11.29 -4.45
N LEU A 37 -4.97 12.06 -5.33
CA LEU A 37 -4.80 13.51 -5.22
C LEU A 37 -6.07 14.22 -4.72
N ASN A 38 -5.89 15.10 -3.72
CA ASN A 38 -6.95 15.90 -3.07
C ASN A 38 -8.07 15.05 -2.43
N GLY A 39 -7.77 13.82 -2.03
CA GLY A 39 -8.75 12.94 -1.41
C GLY A 39 -9.80 12.36 -2.37
N LYS A 40 -9.61 12.52 -3.68
CA LYS A 40 -10.51 11.93 -4.68
C LYS A 40 -10.51 10.41 -4.55
N VAL A 41 -11.71 9.82 -4.51
CA VAL A 41 -11.88 8.37 -4.53
C VAL A 41 -11.84 7.86 -5.98
N PHE A 42 -11.11 6.78 -6.22
CA PHE A 42 -11.09 6.06 -7.49
C PHE A 42 -11.10 4.55 -7.24
N LYS A 43 -11.49 3.79 -8.26
CA LYS A 43 -11.47 2.33 -8.19
C LYS A 43 -10.14 1.79 -8.72
N ILE A 44 -9.28 1.31 -7.80
CA ILE A 44 -8.06 0.60 -8.18
C ILE A 44 -8.43 -0.74 -8.83
N ILE A 45 -7.75 -1.09 -9.91
CA ILE A 45 -7.98 -2.34 -10.65
C ILE A 45 -6.83 -3.28 -10.38
N LYS A 46 -7.13 -4.50 -9.90
CA LYS A 46 -6.16 -5.57 -9.67
C LYS A 46 -6.66 -6.88 -10.26
N PHE A 47 -5.77 -7.84 -10.45
CA PHE A 47 -6.20 -9.22 -10.62
C PHE A 47 -6.73 -9.77 -9.30
N ARG A 48 -7.78 -10.57 -9.38
CA ARG A 48 -8.33 -11.24 -8.22
C ARG A 48 -7.38 -12.34 -7.74
N SER A 49 -6.84 -12.15 -6.56
CA SER A 49 -5.92 -13.09 -5.90
C SER A 49 -6.55 -13.80 -4.68
N MET A 50 -7.79 -13.43 -4.33
CA MET A 50 -8.54 -13.98 -3.20
C MET A 50 -9.87 -14.60 -3.64
N LYS A 51 -10.44 -15.46 -2.78
CA LYS A 51 -11.77 -16.05 -2.94
C LYS A 51 -12.84 -14.96 -3.04
N MET A 52 -13.98 -15.28 -3.69
CA MET A 52 -15.07 -14.32 -3.93
C MET A 52 -15.58 -13.66 -2.63
N ASP A 53 -15.72 -14.44 -1.58
CA ASP A 53 -16.30 -13.99 -0.30
C ASP A 53 -15.24 -13.47 0.70
N SER A 54 -14.04 -13.15 0.22
CA SER A 54 -12.91 -12.78 1.07
C SER A 54 -13.11 -11.51 1.90
N GLU A 55 -14.04 -10.64 1.54
CA GLU A 55 -14.40 -9.41 2.26
C GLU A 55 -15.81 -9.42 2.86
N ALA A 56 -16.50 -10.56 2.90
CA ALA A 56 -17.84 -10.68 3.52
C ALA A 56 -17.85 -10.28 5.01
N GLY A 57 -16.71 -10.37 5.69
CA GLY A 57 -16.51 -9.93 7.08
C GLY A 57 -15.98 -8.49 7.23
N GLY A 58 -16.07 -7.66 6.18
CA GLY A 58 -15.56 -6.28 6.18
C GLY A 58 -14.11 -6.16 5.70
N ALA A 59 -13.63 -4.91 5.72
CA ALA A 59 -12.30 -4.56 5.24
C ALA A 59 -11.20 -5.10 6.17
N GLN A 60 -10.40 -6.03 5.68
CA GLN A 60 -9.31 -6.65 6.43
C GLN A 60 -7.99 -6.54 5.68
N LEU A 61 -6.89 -6.30 6.42
CA LEU A 61 -5.55 -6.42 5.85
C LEU A 61 -5.21 -7.91 5.64
N ALA A 62 -4.49 -8.19 4.55
CA ALA A 62 -4.04 -9.56 4.29
C ALA A 62 -3.00 -9.99 5.33
N LYS A 63 -3.19 -11.20 5.87
CA LYS A 63 -2.26 -11.85 6.81
C LYS A 63 -1.18 -12.61 6.04
N LYS A 64 -0.06 -12.91 6.72
CA LYS A 64 0.85 -13.95 6.28
C LYS A 64 0.07 -15.27 6.33
N ASP A 65 0.10 -16.08 5.29
CA ASP A 65 -0.68 -17.34 5.19
C ASP A 65 -2.21 -17.17 5.29
N ASP A 66 -2.74 -16.16 4.61
CA ASP A 66 -4.16 -15.84 4.59
C ASP A 66 -4.94 -16.89 3.76
N ASP A 67 -5.85 -17.64 4.41
CA ASP A 67 -6.65 -18.72 3.79
C ASP A 67 -7.61 -18.22 2.70
N ARG A 68 -7.82 -16.91 2.61
CA ARG A 68 -8.62 -16.28 1.56
C ARG A 68 -7.88 -16.21 0.23
N ILE A 69 -6.54 -16.36 0.23
CA ILE A 69 -5.72 -16.28 -0.98
C ILE A 69 -5.83 -17.60 -1.75
N THR A 70 -6.19 -17.51 -3.04
CA THR A 70 -6.25 -18.67 -3.91
C THR A 70 -4.83 -19.19 -4.25
N PRO A 71 -4.65 -20.48 -4.64
CA PRO A 71 -3.35 -20.99 -5.08
C PRO A 71 -2.76 -20.17 -6.25
N VAL A 72 -3.58 -19.81 -7.23
CA VAL A 72 -3.20 -18.90 -8.32
C VAL A 72 -2.83 -17.53 -7.77
N GLY A 73 -3.62 -17.01 -6.83
CA GLY A 73 -3.39 -15.72 -6.16
C GLY A 73 -2.07 -15.69 -5.40
N LYS A 74 -1.66 -16.76 -4.74
CA LYS A 74 -0.36 -16.86 -4.06
C LYS A 74 0.79 -16.61 -5.06
N TRP A 75 0.70 -17.23 -6.22
CA TRP A 75 1.71 -17.08 -7.27
C TRP A 75 1.71 -15.66 -7.86
N LEU A 76 0.51 -15.13 -8.17
CA LEU A 76 0.38 -13.76 -8.69
C LEU A 76 0.95 -12.71 -7.72
N ARG A 77 0.65 -12.83 -6.42
CA ARG A 77 1.15 -11.92 -5.38
C ARG A 77 2.65 -12.03 -5.18
N LYS A 78 3.20 -13.25 -5.23
CA LYS A 78 4.64 -13.47 -5.13
C LYS A 78 5.43 -12.77 -6.23
N LEU A 79 4.85 -12.67 -7.43
CA LEU A 79 5.44 -12.01 -8.59
C LEU A 79 4.91 -10.59 -8.81
N HIS A 80 4.06 -10.07 -7.90
CA HIS A 80 3.36 -8.78 -8.02
C HIS A 80 2.58 -8.60 -9.33
N LEU A 81 2.24 -9.70 -10.01
CA LEU A 81 1.46 -9.67 -11.26
C LEU A 81 0.01 -9.23 -11.01
N ASP A 82 -0.50 -9.43 -9.79
CA ASP A 82 -1.83 -8.99 -9.38
C ASP A 82 -2.00 -7.47 -9.45
N GLU A 83 -0.93 -6.70 -9.41
CA GLU A 83 -0.96 -5.24 -9.48
C GLU A 83 -0.82 -4.67 -10.91
N LEU A 84 -0.48 -5.49 -11.93
CA LEU A 84 -0.32 -5.02 -13.31
C LEU A 84 -1.55 -4.30 -13.89
N PRO A 85 -2.82 -4.68 -13.59
CA PRO A 85 -3.98 -3.95 -14.10
C PRO A 85 -4.08 -2.49 -13.61
N GLN A 86 -3.33 -2.08 -12.58
CA GLN A 86 -3.26 -0.68 -12.16
C GLN A 86 -2.67 0.23 -13.25
N LEU A 87 -1.95 -0.32 -14.22
CA LEU A 87 -1.52 0.43 -15.41
C LEU A 87 -2.70 1.06 -16.15
N PHE A 88 -3.90 0.47 -16.12
CA PHE A 88 -5.10 1.09 -16.65
C PHE A 88 -5.54 2.32 -15.82
N ASN A 89 -5.37 2.30 -14.49
CA ASN A 89 -5.63 3.47 -13.66
C ASN A 89 -4.63 4.60 -13.97
N VAL A 90 -3.40 4.24 -14.27
CA VAL A 90 -2.38 5.21 -14.68
C VAL A 90 -2.75 5.83 -16.02
N LEU A 91 -3.19 5.05 -17.03
CA LEU A 91 -3.66 5.56 -18.31
C LEU A 91 -4.86 6.49 -18.18
N LYS A 92 -5.80 6.17 -17.28
CA LYS A 92 -6.96 7.01 -16.98
C LYS A 92 -6.59 8.31 -16.26
N GLY A 93 -5.37 8.43 -15.74
CA GLY A 93 -4.93 9.56 -14.96
C GLY A 93 -5.38 9.55 -13.50
N ASP A 94 -5.98 8.45 -13.01
CA ASP A 94 -6.33 8.26 -11.60
C ASP A 94 -5.07 8.10 -10.74
N MET A 95 -4.03 7.49 -11.28
CA MET A 95 -2.75 7.22 -10.65
C MET A 95 -1.57 7.75 -11.44
N SER A 96 -0.41 7.83 -10.79
CA SER A 96 0.92 7.99 -11.40
C SER A 96 1.69 6.67 -11.37
N LEU A 97 2.81 6.55 -12.09
CA LEU A 97 3.74 5.42 -11.92
C LEU A 97 4.40 5.49 -10.54
N VAL A 98 4.87 6.68 -10.16
CA VAL A 98 5.52 6.93 -8.88
C VAL A 98 4.68 7.87 -8.05
N GLY A 99 4.52 7.58 -6.77
CA GLY A 99 3.75 8.37 -5.80
C GLY A 99 3.40 7.57 -4.55
N PRO A 100 2.71 8.17 -3.59
CA PRO A 100 2.24 7.49 -2.39
C PRO A 100 1.34 6.29 -2.72
N ARG A 101 1.53 5.17 -2.02
CA ARG A 101 0.64 4.00 -2.19
C ARG A 101 -0.80 4.39 -1.82
N PRO A 102 -1.79 4.13 -2.70
CA PRO A 102 -3.17 4.52 -2.44
C PRO A 102 -3.75 3.74 -1.26
N GLU A 103 -4.32 4.49 -0.29
CA GLU A 103 -4.94 3.89 0.89
C GLU A 103 -6.45 3.77 0.72
N ARG A 104 -7.09 2.88 1.48
CA ARG A 104 -8.55 2.75 1.54
C ARG A 104 -9.14 3.94 2.27
N PRO A 105 -10.31 4.48 1.84
CA PRO A 105 -10.94 5.61 2.53
C PRO A 105 -11.18 5.34 4.02
N GLU A 106 -11.68 4.15 4.37
CA GLU A 106 -11.99 3.77 5.75
C GLU A 106 -10.74 3.73 6.63
N ILE A 107 -9.61 3.23 6.08
CA ILE A 107 -8.33 3.15 6.79
C ILE A 107 -7.71 4.54 6.92
N ALA A 108 -7.81 5.37 5.89
CA ALA A 108 -7.31 6.74 5.91
C ALA A 108 -8.05 7.58 6.97
N GLU A 109 -9.38 7.49 7.03
CA GLU A 109 -10.17 8.17 8.06
C GLU A 109 -9.80 7.73 9.48
N LEU A 110 -9.48 6.45 9.65
CA LEU A 110 -9.02 5.94 10.94
C LEU A 110 -7.67 6.55 11.32
N TYR A 111 -6.71 6.59 10.37
CA TYR A 111 -5.40 7.18 10.63
C TYR A 111 -5.49 8.68 10.91
N LYS A 112 -6.36 9.42 10.21
CA LYS A 112 -6.60 10.85 10.44
C LYS A 112 -7.06 11.19 11.85
N LYS A 113 -7.89 10.32 12.46
CA LYS A 113 -8.35 10.51 13.86
C LYS A 113 -7.19 10.54 14.86
N THR A 114 -6.14 9.77 14.60
CA THR A 114 -4.97 9.66 15.48
C THR A 114 -3.80 10.54 15.01
N PHE A 115 -3.73 10.80 13.70
CA PHE A 115 -2.63 11.50 13.03
C PHE A 115 -3.16 12.28 11.84
N PRO A 116 -3.66 13.54 12.06
CA PRO A 116 -4.28 14.36 11.01
C PRO A 116 -3.36 14.62 9.81
N GLU A 117 -2.05 14.67 10.02
CA GLU A 117 -1.03 14.87 8.99
C GLU A 117 -0.99 13.75 7.95
N PHE A 118 -1.71 12.65 8.18
CA PHE A 118 -1.83 11.56 7.20
C PHE A 118 -2.36 12.05 5.84
N ASP A 119 -3.14 13.12 5.82
CA ASP A 119 -3.68 13.75 4.60
C ASP A 119 -2.63 14.42 3.72
N TYR A 120 -1.45 14.71 4.24
CA TYR A 120 -0.38 15.28 3.40
C TYR A 120 0.03 14.37 2.25
N ARG A 121 -0.19 13.06 2.37
CA ARG A 121 0.00 12.09 1.28
C ARG A 121 -0.89 12.36 0.07
N LEU A 122 -2.04 13.01 0.29
CA LEU A 122 -3.03 13.32 -0.74
C LEU A 122 -2.71 14.59 -1.53
N LYS A 123 -1.57 15.24 -1.26
CA LYS A 123 -1.08 16.39 -2.05
C LYS A 123 -0.54 16.00 -3.41
N MET A 124 -0.40 14.71 -3.67
CA MET A 124 0.05 14.17 -4.95
C MET A 124 -0.78 12.95 -5.37
N LYS A 125 -0.69 12.58 -6.67
CA LYS A 125 -1.37 11.40 -7.17
C LYS A 125 -0.81 10.14 -6.53
N ALA A 126 -1.71 9.20 -6.23
CA ALA A 126 -1.32 7.86 -5.82
C ALA A 126 -0.43 7.20 -6.88
N GLY A 127 0.59 6.45 -6.45
CA GLY A 127 1.55 5.78 -7.31
C GLY A 127 1.37 4.26 -7.35
N LEU A 128 1.77 3.66 -8.47
CA LEU A 128 1.93 2.20 -8.58
C LEU A 128 3.12 1.75 -7.72
N THR A 129 4.21 2.51 -7.75
CA THR A 129 5.33 2.43 -6.82
C THR A 129 5.56 3.77 -6.14
N GLY A 130 6.43 3.83 -5.13
CA GLY A 130 6.72 5.07 -4.44
C GLY A 130 7.87 4.96 -3.45
N TYR A 131 8.29 6.11 -2.93
CA TYR A 131 9.43 6.20 -2.03
C TYR A 131 9.24 5.35 -0.77
N ALA A 132 8.06 5.42 -0.15
CA ALA A 132 7.73 4.61 1.02
C ALA A 132 7.65 3.09 0.71
N GLN A 133 7.35 2.71 -0.53
CA GLN A 133 7.32 1.30 -0.94
C GLN A 133 8.73 0.75 -1.18
N VAL A 134 9.67 1.60 -1.63
CA VAL A 134 11.04 1.22 -1.95
C VAL A 134 11.95 1.27 -0.73
N TYR A 135 11.84 2.30 0.08
CA TYR A 135 12.71 2.53 1.25
C TYR A 135 12.05 2.17 2.58
N GLY A 136 10.72 2.06 2.62
CA GLY A 136 10.00 1.60 3.79
C GLY A 136 10.23 0.10 4.02
N LYS A 137 10.29 -0.29 5.30
CA LYS A 137 10.30 -1.69 5.71
C LYS A 137 8.87 -2.18 5.91
N TYR A 138 8.70 -3.47 6.02
CA TYR A 138 7.42 -4.12 6.26
C TYR A 138 6.65 -3.56 7.48
N ASN A 139 7.37 -3.23 8.56
CA ASN A 139 6.84 -2.68 9.81
C ASN A 139 6.82 -1.14 9.85
N THR A 140 6.95 -0.46 8.70
CA THR A 140 6.91 1.00 8.61
C THR A 140 5.57 1.52 9.12
N THR A 141 5.61 2.40 10.14
CA THR A 141 4.40 2.98 10.73
C THR A 141 3.68 3.91 9.74
N PRO A 142 2.37 4.20 9.93
CA PRO A 142 1.67 5.19 9.10
C PRO A 142 2.36 6.56 9.11
N ARG A 143 2.93 6.97 10.24
CA ARG A 143 3.67 8.24 10.39
C ARG A 143 4.96 8.22 9.57
N ASP A 144 5.72 7.12 9.59
CA ASP A 144 6.94 7.00 8.80
C ASP A 144 6.63 6.94 7.29
N LYS A 145 5.52 6.30 6.90
CA LYS A 145 5.05 6.33 5.51
C LYS A 145 4.80 7.76 5.04
N VAL A 146 4.16 8.59 5.87
CA VAL A 146 3.93 10.01 5.55
C VAL A 146 5.26 10.75 5.40
N LYS A 147 6.23 10.55 6.32
CA LYS A 147 7.57 11.16 6.20
C LYS A 147 8.25 10.79 4.89
N LEU A 148 8.26 9.50 4.54
CA LEU A 148 8.87 9.01 3.30
C LEU A 148 8.16 9.57 2.05
N ASP A 149 6.82 9.66 2.08
CA ASP A 149 6.04 10.24 0.99
C ASP A 149 6.29 11.76 0.86
N LEU A 150 6.47 12.48 1.97
CA LEU A 150 6.84 13.90 1.97
C LEU A 150 8.27 14.11 1.46
N THR A 151 9.22 13.24 1.85
CA THR A 151 10.59 13.28 1.29
C THR A 151 10.56 13.14 -0.24
N TYR A 152 9.70 12.26 -0.78
CA TYR A 152 9.52 12.16 -2.22
C TYR A 152 8.94 13.45 -2.81
N TYR A 153 7.96 14.07 -2.15
CA TYR A 153 7.36 15.32 -2.60
C TYR A 153 8.39 16.45 -2.69
N GLU A 154 9.25 16.57 -1.69
CA GLU A 154 10.30 17.60 -1.62
C GLU A 154 11.42 17.38 -2.65
N GLN A 155 11.79 16.12 -2.89
CA GLN A 155 12.89 15.74 -3.78
C GLN A 155 12.43 15.35 -5.18
N TYR A 156 11.16 15.62 -5.51
CA TYR A 156 10.58 15.20 -6.78
C TYR A 156 11.44 15.58 -7.97
N SER A 157 11.81 14.58 -8.76
CA SER A 157 12.48 14.74 -10.04
C SER A 157 12.24 13.53 -10.94
N ILE A 158 12.35 13.72 -12.25
CA ILE A 158 12.24 12.63 -13.22
C ILE A 158 13.30 11.55 -12.97
N TRP A 159 14.50 11.94 -12.55
CA TRP A 159 15.59 11.02 -12.21
C TRP A 159 15.26 10.18 -10.97
N LEU A 160 14.62 10.78 -9.97
CA LEU A 160 14.15 10.05 -8.80
C LEU A 160 13.07 9.05 -9.19
N ASP A 161 12.14 9.42 -10.05
CA ASP A 161 11.11 8.49 -10.57
C ASP A 161 11.73 7.30 -11.29
N LEU A 162 12.67 7.53 -12.20
CA LEU A 162 13.39 6.45 -12.89
C LEU A 162 14.14 5.55 -11.92
N LYS A 163 14.81 6.13 -10.93
CA LYS A 163 15.52 5.39 -9.87
C LYS A 163 14.53 4.51 -9.07
N LEU A 164 13.41 5.07 -8.64
CA LEU A 164 12.40 4.32 -7.87
C LEU A 164 11.78 3.19 -8.68
N MET A 165 11.50 3.40 -9.96
CA MET A 165 10.99 2.34 -10.85
C MET A 165 12.01 1.21 -11.00
N LEU A 166 13.30 1.50 -11.19
CA LEU A 166 14.35 0.48 -11.28
C LEU A 166 14.52 -0.28 -9.96
N LEU A 167 14.51 0.44 -8.84
CA LEU A 167 14.57 -0.18 -7.52
C LEU A 167 13.37 -1.05 -7.23
N THR A 168 12.18 -0.67 -7.69
CA THR A 168 10.97 -1.48 -7.56
C THR A 168 11.13 -2.82 -8.25
N VAL A 169 11.65 -2.84 -9.48
CA VAL A 169 11.94 -4.09 -10.20
C VAL A 169 12.91 -4.96 -9.39
N LYS A 170 13.98 -4.36 -8.83
CA LYS A 170 14.93 -5.08 -7.97
C LYS A 170 14.25 -5.70 -6.75
N ILE A 171 13.40 -4.93 -6.06
CA ILE A 171 12.70 -5.36 -4.84
C ILE A 171 11.68 -6.47 -5.12
N MET A 172 11.01 -6.45 -6.27
CA MET A 172 10.06 -7.50 -6.68
C MET A 172 10.69 -8.90 -6.69
N PHE A 173 11.99 -8.99 -6.91
CA PHE A 173 12.74 -10.25 -6.87
C PHE A 173 13.31 -10.60 -5.49
N GLN A 174 13.14 -9.73 -4.48
CA GLN A 174 13.59 -10.01 -3.11
C GLN A 174 12.48 -10.71 -2.31
N LYS A 175 12.84 -11.80 -1.64
CA LYS A 175 11.90 -12.72 -0.97
C LYS A 175 11.11 -12.09 0.18
N GLU A 176 11.62 -11.01 0.78
CA GLU A 176 11.07 -10.39 1.99
C GLU A 176 9.87 -9.45 1.74
N THR A 177 9.62 -9.04 0.49
CA THR A 177 8.60 -8.04 0.17
C THR A 177 7.19 -8.58 0.02
N SER A 178 7.04 -9.90 -0.08
CA SER A 178 5.75 -10.57 -0.33
C SER A 178 5.07 -11.10 0.94
N GLU A 179 5.66 -10.90 2.12
CA GLU A 179 5.12 -11.42 3.37
C GLU A 179 3.99 -10.52 3.91
N GLY A 180 2.84 -11.11 4.27
CA GLY A 180 1.72 -10.43 4.93
C GLY A 180 2.02 -10.04 6.38
N ILE A 181 1.12 -9.29 7.05
CA ILE A 181 1.26 -8.83 8.44
C ILE A 181 1.36 -10.01 9.40
N ALA A 182 2.27 -9.95 10.40
CA ALA A 182 2.39 -10.96 11.43
C ALA A 182 1.05 -11.14 12.19
N SER A 183 0.74 -12.37 12.58
CA SER A 183 -0.59 -12.78 13.08
C SER A 183 -1.09 -12.06 14.35
N ASN A 184 -0.23 -11.34 15.05
CA ASN A 184 -0.56 -10.55 16.24
C ASN A 184 -0.90 -9.08 15.97
N MET A 185 -0.89 -8.64 14.70
CA MET A 185 -1.31 -7.31 14.27
C MET A 185 -2.59 -7.40 13.43
N THR A 186 -3.74 -7.57 14.07
CA THR A 186 -5.03 -7.62 13.36
C THR A 186 -5.64 -6.23 13.34
N THR A 187 -5.65 -5.57 12.19
CA THR A 187 -6.51 -4.43 11.91
C THR A 187 -7.71 -4.93 11.09
N ALA A 188 -8.68 -5.56 11.75
CA ALA A 188 -9.99 -5.82 11.17
C ALA A 188 -10.92 -4.68 11.58
N LEU A 189 -11.47 -3.97 10.59
CA LEU A 189 -12.62 -3.10 10.80
C LEU A 189 -13.86 -4.01 10.80
N ARG A 190 -14.32 -4.42 11.95
CA ARG A 190 -15.64 -4.98 12.16
C ARG A 190 -16.54 -3.86 12.65
N ASP A 191 -17.78 -3.78 12.19
CA ASP A 191 -18.78 -2.83 12.71
C ASP A 191 -18.84 -2.93 14.24
N GLY A 192 -18.47 -1.83 14.94
CA GLY A 192 -18.51 -1.70 16.39
C GLY A 192 -17.26 -2.13 17.18
N GLU A 193 -16.22 -2.68 16.58
CA GLU A 193 -14.98 -3.00 17.27
C GLU A 193 -13.95 -1.84 17.20
N LYS A 194 -13.43 -1.48 18.38
CA LYS A 194 -12.30 -0.53 18.47
C LYS A 194 -11.09 -1.11 17.77
N VAL A 195 -10.65 -0.44 16.70
CA VAL A 195 -9.39 -0.78 16.04
C VAL A 195 -8.25 -0.50 17.04
N GLN A 196 -7.59 -1.55 17.49
CA GLN A 196 -6.31 -1.38 18.14
C GLN A 196 -5.27 -1.03 17.07
N ILE A 197 -4.97 0.26 16.95
CA ILE A 197 -3.77 0.70 16.23
C ILE A 197 -2.61 0.18 17.07
N PRO A 198 -1.69 -0.63 16.52
CA PRO A 198 -0.51 -1.03 17.28
C PRO A 198 0.16 0.23 17.78
N SER A 199 0.33 0.36 19.08
CA SER A 199 1.17 1.41 19.65
C SER A 199 2.50 1.40 18.90
N PRO A 200 3.06 2.57 18.53
CA PRO A 200 4.36 2.60 17.90
C PRO A 200 5.31 1.82 18.83
N VAL A 201 5.77 0.68 18.35
CA VAL A 201 6.83 -0.05 19.05
C VAL A 201 7.98 0.94 19.10
N ASN A 202 8.43 1.30 20.30
CA ASN A 202 9.61 2.14 20.56
C ASN A 202 10.85 1.38 20.07
N VAL A 203 11.02 1.25 18.78
CA VAL A 203 12.28 0.85 18.18
C VAL A 203 12.96 2.16 17.81
N LYS A 204 13.85 2.59 18.67
CA LYS A 204 14.79 3.68 18.39
C LYS A 204 15.54 3.28 17.11
N PRO A 205 15.44 4.02 15.99
CA PRO A 205 16.28 3.72 14.84
C PRO A 205 17.74 3.98 15.26
N GLU A 206 18.58 3.00 15.13
CA GLU A 206 20.03 3.19 15.30
C GLU A 206 20.50 4.25 14.31
N GLY A 207 21.00 5.39 14.83
CA GLY A 207 21.65 6.42 14.04
C GLY A 207 20.91 7.78 13.89
N LEU A 208 19.93 8.09 14.74
CA LEU A 208 19.33 9.43 14.78
C LEU A 208 20.07 10.35 15.75
N ASP A 209 20.32 11.58 15.28
CA ASP A 209 20.97 12.66 16.04
C ASP A 209 20.05 13.18 17.17
N GLU A 210 20.64 13.67 18.27
CA GLU A 210 19.95 14.13 19.51
C GLU A 210 18.92 15.25 19.27
N SER A 211 18.99 15.97 18.15
CA SER A 211 18.01 17.00 17.79
C SER A 211 16.63 16.46 17.39
N GLU A 212 16.52 15.18 17.01
CA GLU A 212 15.25 14.52 16.68
C GLU A 212 14.56 13.91 17.91
N ASP A 213 15.26 13.69 19.03
CA ASP A 213 14.67 13.17 20.27
C ASP A 213 13.63 14.15 20.86
N ALA A 214 13.78 15.48 20.65
CA ALA A 214 12.82 16.49 21.08
C ALA A 214 11.44 16.32 20.39
N PHE A 215 11.41 15.81 19.17
CA PHE A 215 10.17 15.58 18.41
C PHE A 215 9.43 14.31 18.87
N TYR A 216 10.17 13.31 19.38
CA TYR A 216 9.59 12.08 19.96
C TYR A 216 8.98 12.29 21.35
N ASP A 217 9.49 13.21 22.15
CA ASP A 217 9.00 13.52 23.50
C ASP A 217 7.73 14.38 23.51
N LEU A 218 7.50 15.21 22.48
CA LEU A 218 6.26 15.96 22.34
C LEU A 218 5.03 15.03 22.20
N GLY A 219 5.19 13.84 21.63
CA GLY A 219 4.12 12.83 21.55
C GLY A 219 3.73 12.20 22.88
N LYS A 220 4.61 12.21 23.89
CA LYS A 220 4.32 11.67 25.23
C LYS A 220 3.61 12.66 26.15
N THR A 221 3.80 13.94 25.92
CA THR A 221 3.25 15.01 26.77
C THR A 221 1.76 15.21 26.51
N VAL A 222 1.27 14.96 25.29
CA VAL A 222 -0.16 15.10 24.93
C VAL A 222 -1.03 14.00 25.54
N GLN A 223 -0.47 12.84 25.92
CA GLN A 223 -1.24 11.74 26.55
C GLN A 223 -1.44 11.91 28.07
N LYS A 224 -0.84 12.93 28.71
CA LYS A 224 -0.93 13.14 30.18
C LYS A 224 -1.92 14.21 30.62
N THR A 225 -2.58 14.90 29.72
CA THR A 225 -3.50 16.01 30.04
C THR A 225 -4.98 15.66 29.99
N ASP A 226 -5.36 14.42 29.65
CA ASP A 226 -6.75 13.95 29.73
C ASP A 226 -6.88 12.88 30.82
N LYS A 227 -6.84 13.35 32.09
CA LYS A 227 -7.40 12.65 33.24
C LYS A 227 -8.18 13.62 34.11
#